data_1a81435222158aa87789260712ee1f02
#
_entry.id   1a81435222158aa87789260712ee1f02
#
_cell.length_a   1.000
_cell.length_b   1.000
_cell.length_c   1.000
_cell.angle_alpha   90.00
_cell.angle_beta   90.00
_cell.angle_gamma   90.00
#
_symmetry.space_group_name_H-M   'P 1'
#
loop_
_entity.id
_entity.type
_entity.pdbx_description
1 polymer ?
#
loop_
_entity_poly.entity_id
_entity_poly.type
_entity_poly.pdbx_seq_one_letter_code
_entity_poly.pdbx_strand_id
1 'polypeptide(L)'
;MSEFRYAVNVLPKPGILDPQGRAVELSLPHLNVTSVSRVRVGRRAELTVTADSEAEARQVVEGLAKELLSNPLIEAYAIELLEATSSTDSTKATLA
;
A
#
# COMPACT_ATOMS: atom_id res chain seq x y z
N MET A 1 10.46 3.20 -23.03
CA MET A 1 9.58 2.82 -21.91
C MET A 1 10.40 2.68 -20.65
N SER A 2 9.76 2.88 -19.54
CA SER A 2 10.42 2.78 -18.26
C SER A 2 9.59 1.95 -17.32
N GLU A 3 10.22 1.49 -16.26
CA GLU A 3 9.53 0.75 -15.21
C GLU A 3 9.49 1.59 -13.95
N PHE A 4 8.35 1.57 -13.31
CA PHE A 4 8.12 2.32 -12.08
C PHE A 4 7.56 1.35 -11.05
N ARG A 5 8.20 1.30 -9.89
CA ARG A 5 7.73 0.46 -8.79
C ARG A 5 7.00 1.33 -7.79
N TYR A 6 5.82 0.87 -7.43
CA TYR A 6 4.96 1.59 -6.51
C TYR A 6 4.50 0.69 -5.38
N ALA A 7 4.18 1.31 -4.27
CA ALA A 7 3.45 0.65 -3.21
C ALA A 7 2.14 1.40 -3.01
N VAL A 8 1.09 0.64 -2.76
CA VAL A 8 -0.21 1.18 -2.38
C VAL A 8 -0.50 0.67 -0.99
N ASN A 9 -0.60 1.60 -0.04
CA ASN A 9 -0.86 1.28 1.35
C ASN A 9 -2.32 1.58 1.64
N VAL A 10 -3.04 0.61 2.19
CA VAL A 10 -4.48 0.71 2.39
C VAL A 10 -4.80 0.50 3.86
N LEU A 11 -5.55 1.43 4.43
CA LEU A 11 -6.01 1.35 5.81
C LEU A 11 -7.49 1.66 5.87
N PRO A 12 -8.21 1.14 6.88
CA PRO A 12 -9.59 1.55 7.09
C PRO A 12 -9.67 3.04 7.38
N LYS A 13 -10.72 3.68 6.90
CA LYS A 13 -10.95 5.09 7.20
C LYS A 13 -11.23 5.28 8.69
N PRO A 14 -10.91 6.47 9.24
CA PRO A 14 -11.27 6.75 10.63
C PRO A 14 -12.76 6.53 10.87
N GLY A 15 -13.07 5.91 12.00
CA GLY A 15 -14.45 5.65 12.36
C GLY A 15 -15.04 4.36 11.79
N ILE A 16 -14.32 3.71 10.89
CA ILE A 16 -14.74 2.43 10.33
C ILE A 16 -14.25 1.31 11.24
N LEU A 17 -15.09 0.32 11.45
CA LEU A 17 -14.74 -0.86 12.24
C LEU A 17 -13.55 -1.57 11.59
N ASP A 18 -12.57 -1.89 12.40
CA ASP A 18 -11.35 -2.58 11.97
C ASP A 18 -11.21 -3.85 12.83
N PRO A 19 -11.80 -4.97 12.38
CA PRO A 19 -11.77 -6.18 13.22
C PRO A 19 -10.33 -6.69 13.46
N GLN A 20 -9.44 -6.53 12.49
CA GLN A 20 -8.06 -6.98 12.66
C GLN A 20 -7.32 -6.13 13.67
N GLY A 21 -7.47 -4.80 13.57
CA GLY A 21 -6.86 -3.90 14.53
C GLY A 21 -7.41 -4.14 15.93
N ARG A 22 -8.71 -4.37 16.04
CA ARG A 22 -9.33 -4.66 17.31
C ARG A 22 -8.79 -5.95 17.91
N ALA A 23 -8.62 -6.97 17.08
CA ALA A 23 -8.06 -8.24 17.54
C ALA A 23 -6.65 -8.06 18.09
N VAL A 24 -5.84 -7.23 17.45
CA VAL A 24 -4.51 -6.93 17.95
C VAL A 24 -4.60 -6.25 19.32
N GLU A 25 -5.48 -5.25 19.43
CA GLU A 25 -5.66 -4.55 20.70
C GLU A 25 -6.05 -5.49 21.83
N LEU A 26 -6.92 -6.43 21.54
CA LEU A 26 -7.39 -7.38 22.55
C LEU A 26 -6.30 -8.36 22.97
N SER A 27 -5.28 -8.52 22.16
CA SER A 27 -4.15 -9.42 22.46
C SER A 27 -3.05 -8.77 23.29
N LEU A 28 -3.03 -7.44 23.34
CA LEU A 28 -1.93 -6.73 24.00
C LEU A 28 -1.80 -7.05 25.49
N PRO A 29 -2.89 -7.19 26.26
CA PRO A 29 -2.74 -7.52 27.68
C PRO A 29 -2.01 -8.84 27.93
N HIS A 30 -2.14 -9.79 26.99
CA HIS A 30 -1.45 -11.07 27.13
C HIS A 30 0.07 -10.93 26.99
N LEU A 31 0.51 -9.82 26.41
CA LEU A 31 1.94 -9.52 26.26
C LEU A 31 2.40 -8.48 27.28
N ASN A 32 1.55 -8.13 28.24
CA ASN A 32 1.82 -7.12 29.26
C ASN A 32 2.09 -5.74 28.63
N VAL A 33 1.42 -5.45 27.53
CA VAL A 33 1.54 -4.15 26.87
C VAL A 33 0.30 -3.34 27.18
N THR A 34 0.49 -2.19 27.81
CA THR A 34 -0.60 -1.30 28.18
C THR A 34 -0.48 0.09 27.57
N SER A 35 0.58 0.32 26.81
CA SER A 35 0.90 1.65 26.28
C SER A 35 0.47 1.83 24.83
N VAL A 36 -0.16 0.84 24.21
CA VAL A 36 -0.52 0.86 22.80
C VAL A 36 -2.04 0.93 22.66
N SER A 37 -2.51 1.82 21.81
CA SER A 37 -3.92 1.95 21.53
C SER A 37 -4.12 2.33 20.06
N ARG A 38 -5.35 2.27 19.61
CA ARG A 38 -5.75 2.70 18.25
C ARG A 38 -4.98 1.95 17.18
N VAL A 39 -4.90 0.65 17.33
CA VAL A 39 -4.22 -0.19 16.34
C VAL A 39 -5.07 -0.27 15.09
N ARG A 40 -4.45 -0.01 13.95
CA ARG A 40 -5.09 -0.08 12.66
C ARG A 40 -4.33 -1.10 11.82
N VAL A 41 -5.04 -2.00 11.19
CA VAL A 41 -4.43 -3.02 10.35
C VAL A 41 -4.93 -2.82 8.94
N GLY A 42 -4.01 -2.81 8.00
CA GLY A 42 -4.33 -2.68 6.60
C GLY A 42 -3.44 -3.57 5.77
N ARG A 43 -3.31 -3.22 4.51
CA ARG A 43 -2.50 -4.03 3.60
C ARG A 43 -1.69 -3.14 2.69
N ARG A 44 -0.66 -3.72 2.12
CA ARG A 44 0.23 -3.03 1.21
C ARG A 44 0.39 -3.91 -0.03
N ALA A 45 0.21 -3.30 -1.19
CA ALA A 45 0.46 -3.95 -2.47
C ALA A 45 1.65 -3.28 -3.12
N GLU A 46 2.57 -4.06 -3.66
CA GLU A 46 3.68 -3.53 -4.43
C GLU A 46 3.54 -4.00 -5.87
N LEU A 47 3.77 -3.10 -6.80
CA LEU A 47 3.58 -3.41 -8.21
C LEU A 47 4.58 -2.65 -9.06
N THR A 48 4.84 -3.19 -10.25
CA THR A 48 5.69 -2.55 -11.23
C THR A 48 4.84 -2.19 -12.43
N VAL A 49 4.94 -0.95 -12.87
CA VAL A 49 4.20 -0.45 -14.02
C VAL A 49 5.20 -0.07 -15.11
N THR A 50 4.95 -0.54 -16.31
CA THR A 50 5.72 -0.13 -17.48
C THR A 50 4.95 0.98 -18.18
N ALA A 51 5.57 2.12 -18.35
CA ALA A 51 4.93 3.28 -18.96
C ALA A 51 5.98 4.20 -19.56
N ASP A 52 5.54 5.15 -20.37
CA ASP A 52 6.44 6.09 -20.98
C ASP A 52 6.84 7.22 -20.05
N SER A 53 6.04 7.48 -19.04
CA SER A 53 6.35 8.55 -18.09
C SER A 53 5.81 8.16 -16.72
N GLU A 54 6.34 8.83 -15.72
CA GLU A 54 5.86 8.64 -14.36
C GLU A 54 4.41 9.06 -14.21
N ALA A 55 4.01 10.12 -14.92
CA ALA A 55 2.63 10.58 -14.86
C ALA A 55 1.67 9.51 -15.35
N GLU A 56 2.02 8.82 -16.43
CA GLU A 56 1.20 7.73 -16.93
C GLU A 56 1.17 6.55 -15.98
N ALA A 57 2.35 6.21 -15.44
CA ALA A 57 2.43 5.12 -14.48
C ALA A 57 1.56 5.40 -13.27
N ARG A 58 1.63 6.62 -12.77
CA ARG A 58 0.85 7.00 -11.59
C ARG A 58 -0.64 6.91 -11.84
N GLN A 59 -1.09 7.30 -13.03
CA GLN A 59 -2.50 7.18 -13.37
C GLN A 59 -2.96 5.72 -13.33
N VAL A 60 -2.13 4.82 -13.82
CA VAL A 60 -2.46 3.39 -13.77
C VAL A 60 -2.58 2.94 -12.31
N VAL A 61 -1.63 3.32 -11.48
CA VAL A 61 -1.62 2.92 -10.08
C VAL A 61 -2.83 3.49 -9.34
N GLU A 62 -3.17 4.75 -9.61
CA GLU A 62 -4.33 5.36 -8.96
C GLU A 62 -5.61 4.66 -9.35
N GLY A 63 -5.74 4.29 -10.61
CA GLY A 63 -6.91 3.54 -11.06
C GLY A 63 -7.00 2.20 -10.36
N LEU A 64 -5.89 1.48 -10.26
CA LEU A 64 -5.88 0.19 -9.58
C LEU A 64 -6.15 0.33 -8.09
N ALA A 65 -5.57 1.34 -7.46
CA ALA A 65 -5.78 1.55 -6.03
C ALA A 65 -7.25 1.78 -5.74
N LYS A 66 -7.90 2.59 -6.55
CA LYS A 66 -9.29 2.95 -6.35
C LYS A 66 -10.24 1.82 -6.72
N GLU A 67 -9.99 1.16 -7.86
CA GLU A 67 -10.97 0.23 -8.41
C GLU A 67 -10.74 -1.21 -7.99
N LEU A 68 -9.54 -1.56 -7.60
CA LEU A 68 -9.21 -2.96 -7.36
C LEU A 68 -8.57 -3.22 -6.01
N LEU A 69 -7.65 -2.36 -5.57
CA LEU A 69 -6.83 -2.65 -4.41
C LEU A 69 -7.45 -2.17 -3.10
N SER A 70 -8.44 -1.30 -3.16
CA SER A 70 -9.10 -0.80 -1.97
C SER A 70 -10.61 -0.78 -2.18
N ASN A 71 -11.31 -0.65 -1.06
CA ASN A 71 -12.74 -0.36 -1.08
C ASN A 71 -12.89 1.10 -0.65
N PRO A 72 -13.07 2.04 -1.61
CA PRO A 72 -13.01 3.46 -1.27
C PRO A 72 -14.13 3.94 -0.37
N LEU A 73 -15.18 3.14 -0.19
CA LEU A 73 -16.25 3.51 0.74
C LEU A 73 -15.78 3.44 2.18
N ILE A 74 -14.90 2.50 2.50
CA ILE A 74 -14.48 2.25 3.88
C ILE A 74 -12.97 2.31 4.07
N GLU A 75 -12.20 2.43 2.99
CA GLU A 75 -10.74 2.42 3.07
C GLU A 75 -10.15 3.64 2.41
N ALA A 76 -9.01 4.06 2.92
CA ALA A 76 -8.19 5.10 2.32
C ALA A 76 -6.89 4.47 1.84
N TYR A 77 -6.34 5.01 0.77
CA TYR A 77 -5.07 4.51 0.27
C TYR A 77 -4.08 5.64 0.09
N ALA A 78 -2.80 5.28 0.14
CA ALA A 78 -1.71 6.17 -0.17
C ALA A 78 -0.78 5.48 -1.15
N ILE A 79 -0.29 6.23 -2.11
CA ILE A 79 0.57 5.71 -3.17
C ILE A 79 1.97 6.24 -2.94
N GLU A 80 2.94 5.33 -3.03
CA GLU A 80 4.34 5.65 -2.80
C GLU A 80 5.15 5.16 -3.98
N LEU A 81 5.92 6.07 -4.61
CA LEU A 81 6.85 5.67 -5.65
C LEU A 81 8.09 5.10 -4.99
N LEU A 82 8.40 3.86 -5.30
CA LEU A 82 9.54 3.17 -4.71
C LEU A 82 10.78 3.29 -5.58
N GLU A 83 10.61 3.20 -6.91
CA GLU A 83 11.75 3.16 -7.80
C GLU A 83 11.29 3.49 -9.21
N ALA A 84 12.11 4.22 -9.96
CA ALA A 84 11.88 4.47 -11.37
C ALA A 84 13.13 4.02 -12.13
N THR A 85 12.95 3.14 -13.12
CA THR A 85 14.07 2.54 -13.85
C THR A 85 13.77 2.59 -15.33
N SER A 86 14.77 3.05 -16.11
CA SER A 86 14.65 3.01 -17.55
C SER A 86 14.64 1.56 -18.03
N SER A 87 13.89 1.28 -19.10
CA SER A 87 13.85 -0.05 -19.66
C SER A 87 15.20 -0.48 -20.24
N THR A 88 16.13 0.45 -20.47
CA THR A 88 17.46 0.10 -20.94
C THR A 88 18.36 -0.37 -19.81
N ASP A 89 17.95 -0.21 -18.59
CA ASP A 89 18.72 -0.63 -17.44
C ASP A 89 18.36 -2.05 -17.09
N SER A 90 18.69 -2.96 -18.00
CA SER A 90 18.30 -4.35 -17.86
C SER A 90 19.14 -5.11 -16.86
N THR A 91 20.27 -4.53 -16.47
CA THR A 91 21.12 -5.19 -15.49
C THR A 91 20.64 -4.98 -14.08
N LYS A 92 19.63 -4.18 -13.91
CA LYS A 92 19.09 -3.90 -12.59
C LYS A 92 18.69 -5.18 -11.91
N ALA A 93 19.32 -5.46 -10.82
CA ALA A 93 19.00 -6.65 -10.07
C ALA A 93 17.60 -6.52 -9.50
N THR A 94 16.88 -7.59 -9.58
CA THR A 94 15.57 -7.64 -9.01
C THR A 94 15.66 -8.12 -7.60
N LEU A 95 15.06 -7.43 -6.73
CA LEU A 95 15.05 -7.86 -5.35
C LEU A 95 13.84 -8.67 -5.07
N ALA A 96 14.05 -9.68 -4.35
CA ALA A 96 12.94 -10.50 -3.93
C ALA A 96 12.08 -9.75 -2.94
#